data_628e04410e78165937b0082af5f49158
#
_entry.id   628e04410e78165937b0082af5f49158
#
_cell.length_a   1.000
_cell.length_b   1.000
_cell.length_c   1.000
_cell.angle_alpha   90.00
_cell.angle_beta   90.00
_cell.angle_gamma   90.00
#
_symmetry.space_group_name_H-M   'P 1'
#
loop_
_entity.id
_entity.type
_entity.pdbx_description
1 polymer ?
#
loop_
_entity_poly.entity_id
_entity_poly.type
_entity_poly.pdbx_seq_one_letter_code
_entity_poly.pdbx_strand_id
1 'polypeptide(L)'
;MSTRTVVIEGPERLEGVLHEGAGIGGAVICHPHPLYGGSMWNGVVDAMEEGFSKAGFTTLRFNFRGVGRSTGRFDEGVGETEDLVAACRFLKGVVSGEAGVPACGSMALPVEGVLNPNLAGRSVIAGYSFGAWVASMALARVAWATDLFLVAFPFSSYQTGEIRAFSGRIHLVGGSFDDISPLDDLLALHRDLKGEKRLKVIPASHFFEGHAGEISEFILESFREEEG
;
A
#
# COMPACT_ATOMS: atom_id res chain seq x y z
N MET A 1 1.09 -2.73 20.28
CA MET A 1 1.48 -2.45 18.89
C MET A 1 2.66 -1.50 18.94
N SER A 2 3.74 -1.79 18.26
CA SER A 2 4.94 -0.94 18.25
C SER A 2 5.14 -0.32 16.86
N THR A 3 5.63 0.93 16.84
CA THR A 3 6.01 1.62 15.61
C THR A 3 7.51 1.91 15.66
N ARG A 4 8.23 1.61 14.61
CA ARG A 4 9.68 1.83 14.55
C ARG A 4 10.15 2.22 13.15
N THR A 5 11.19 3.04 13.10
CA THR A 5 11.93 3.30 11.85
C THR A 5 12.75 2.06 11.49
N VAL A 6 12.77 1.74 10.21
CA VAL A 6 13.53 0.61 9.64
C VAL A 6 14.36 1.08 8.45
N VAL A 7 15.40 0.34 8.16
CA VAL A 7 16.16 0.43 6.91
C VAL A 7 15.85 -0.82 6.10
N ILE A 8 15.42 -0.64 4.86
CA ILE A 8 15.14 -1.72 3.94
C ILE A 8 16.33 -1.83 2.99
N GLU A 9 17.00 -2.97 3.04
CA GLU A 9 18.14 -3.25 2.16
C GLU A 9 17.65 -3.79 0.81
N GLY A 10 18.18 -3.23 -0.26
CA GLY A 10 17.84 -3.57 -1.65
C GLY A 10 18.88 -3.01 -2.62
N PRO A 11 18.52 -2.75 -3.87
CA PRO A 11 19.37 -2.01 -4.79
C PRO A 11 19.72 -0.62 -4.26
N GLU A 12 18.82 -0.02 -3.52
CA GLU A 12 19.02 1.17 -2.71
C GLU A 12 18.69 0.89 -1.23
N ARG A 13 19.26 1.68 -0.32
CA ARG A 13 18.89 1.65 1.10
C ARG A 13 17.71 2.58 1.32
N LEU A 14 16.58 2.01 1.72
CA LEU A 14 15.34 2.78 1.84
C LEU A 14 14.99 3.03 3.30
N GLU A 15 14.56 4.25 3.58
CA GLU A 15 13.96 4.63 4.86
C GLU A 15 12.51 4.15 4.92
N GLY A 16 12.12 3.50 6.01
CA GLY A 16 10.75 3.07 6.22
C GLY A 16 10.28 3.19 7.67
N VAL A 17 8.98 3.12 7.85
CA VAL A 17 8.31 3.00 9.14
C VAL A 17 7.47 1.73 9.14
N LEU A 18 7.78 0.85 10.06
CA LEU A 18 7.05 -0.38 10.32
C LEU A 18 6.15 -0.18 11.54
N HIS A 19 4.86 -0.49 11.39
CA HIS A 19 3.91 -0.59 12.47
C HIS A 19 3.47 -2.05 12.61
N GLU A 20 3.68 -2.64 13.77
CA GLU A 20 3.34 -4.03 14.04
C GLU A 20 1.85 -4.15 14.36
N GLY A 21 1.13 -4.91 13.54
CA GLY A 21 -0.28 -5.20 13.69
C GLY A 21 -0.56 -6.42 14.59
N ALA A 22 -1.83 -6.66 14.88
CA ALA A 22 -2.29 -7.82 15.65
C ALA A 22 -2.57 -9.06 14.78
N GLY A 23 -2.61 -8.91 13.45
CA GLY A 23 -2.87 -9.99 12.50
C GLY A 23 -1.58 -10.54 11.87
N ILE A 24 -1.73 -11.61 11.08
CA ILE A 24 -0.64 -12.24 10.31
C ILE A 24 -0.61 -11.73 8.86
N GLY A 25 -1.35 -10.67 8.54
CA GLY A 25 -1.35 -10.00 7.26
C GLY A 25 -0.37 -8.82 7.22
N GLY A 26 0.12 -8.49 6.03
CA GLY A 26 1.02 -7.37 5.80
C GLY A 26 0.52 -6.42 4.72
N ALA A 27 0.73 -5.09 4.89
CA ALA A 27 0.42 -4.07 3.89
C ALA A 27 1.64 -3.17 3.64
N VAL A 28 2.11 -3.12 2.40
CA VAL A 28 3.15 -2.17 1.95
C VAL A 28 2.46 -0.99 1.27
N ILE A 29 2.85 0.23 1.65
CA ILE A 29 2.19 1.46 1.22
C ILE A 29 3.19 2.37 0.48
N CYS A 30 2.88 2.70 -0.77
CA CYS A 30 3.66 3.53 -1.67
C CYS A 30 3.13 4.96 -1.70
N HIS A 31 4.05 5.93 -1.55
CA HIS A 31 3.72 7.34 -1.56
C HIS A 31 3.58 7.93 -2.98
N PRO A 32 2.97 9.14 -3.12
CA PRO A 32 2.82 9.79 -4.41
C PRO A 32 4.16 10.29 -4.98
N HIS A 33 4.12 10.97 -6.12
CA HIS A 33 5.27 11.28 -6.96
C HIS A 33 6.41 12.00 -6.23
N PRO A 34 7.64 11.43 -6.21
CA PRO A 34 8.79 11.97 -5.50
C PRO A 34 9.13 13.41 -5.85
N LEU A 35 9.12 13.76 -7.14
CA LEU A 35 9.51 15.10 -7.60
C LEU A 35 8.46 16.19 -7.31
N TYR A 36 7.26 15.81 -6.90
CA TYR A 36 6.20 16.74 -6.49
C TYR A 36 6.00 16.77 -4.96
N GLY A 37 7.04 16.44 -4.21
CA GLY A 37 7.02 16.47 -2.75
C GLY A 37 6.40 15.25 -2.09
N GLY A 38 6.18 14.16 -2.86
CA GLY A 38 5.72 12.89 -2.33
C GLY A 38 6.71 12.28 -1.34
N SER A 39 6.20 11.78 -0.23
CA SER A 39 6.96 11.03 0.77
C SER A 39 6.03 10.12 1.57
N MET A 40 6.60 9.21 2.34
CA MET A 40 5.83 8.35 3.26
C MET A 40 5.05 9.10 4.35
N TRP A 41 5.27 10.42 4.49
CA TRP A 41 4.59 11.33 5.42
C TRP A 41 3.43 12.10 4.78
N ASN A 42 2.99 11.71 3.59
CA ASN A 42 1.84 12.31 2.93
C ASN A 42 0.55 11.93 3.65
N GLY A 43 -0.39 12.87 3.82
CA GLY A 43 -1.63 12.67 4.57
C GLY A 43 -2.53 11.53 4.04
N VAL A 44 -2.51 11.23 2.74
CA VAL A 44 -3.22 10.07 2.17
C VAL A 44 -2.52 8.76 2.56
N VAL A 45 -1.17 8.75 2.58
CA VAL A 45 -0.39 7.61 3.07
C VAL A 45 -0.63 7.36 4.55
N ASP A 46 -0.71 8.43 5.37
CA ASP A 46 -1.06 8.33 6.79
C ASP A 46 -2.46 7.72 6.98
N ALA A 47 -3.45 8.15 6.21
CA ALA A 47 -4.81 7.60 6.27
C ALA A 47 -4.87 6.12 5.82
N MET A 48 -4.10 5.74 4.80
CA MET A 48 -3.98 4.34 4.38
C MET A 48 -3.35 3.49 5.48
N GLU A 49 -2.26 3.96 6.08
CA GLU A 49 -1.59 3.28 7.20
C GLU A 49 -2.54 3.11 8.39
N GLU A 50 -3.27 4.16 8.77
CA GLU A 50 -4.26 4.12 9.83
C GLU A 50 -5.35 3.07 9.56
N GLY A 51 -5.91 3.02 8.34
CA GLY A 51 -6.94 2.07 7.95
C GLY A 51 -6.46 0.62 8.04
N PHE A 52 -5.30 0.32 7.47
CA PHE A 52 -4.70 -1.03 7.52
C PHE A 52 -4.33 -1.42 8.96
N SER A 53 -3.75 -0.50 9.72
CA SER A 53 -3.39 -0.74 11.13
C SER A 53 -4.63 -1.04 11.98
N LYS A 54 -5.72 -0.27 11.83
CA LYS A 54 -7.00 -0.53 12.51
C LYS A 54 -7.64 -1.85 12.08
N ALA A 55 -7.43 -2.27 10.84
CA ALA A 55 -7.86 -3.58 10.37
C ALA A 55 -6.99 -4.73 10.93
N GLY A 56 -5.83 -4.43 11.56
CA GLY A 56 -4.95 -5.41 12.20
C GLY A 56 -3.75 -5.85 11.37
N PHE A 57 -3.49 -5.22 10.23
CA PHE A 57 -2.30 -5.50 9.42
C PHE A 57 -1.03 -4.98 10.08
N THR A 58 0.07 -5.69 9.87
CA THR A 58 1.41 -5.11 10.00
C THR A 58 1.65 -4.23 8.78
N THR A 59 1.92 -2.94 8.98
CA THR A 59 2.07 -1.99 7.87
C THR A 59 3.52 -1.56 7.70
N LEU A 60 3.92 -1.36 6.45
CA LEU A 60 5.20 -0.78 6.07
C LEU A 60 4.95 0.36 5.09
N ARG A 61 5.20 1.59 5.50
CA ARG A 61 5.35 2.73 4.61
C ARG A 61 6.82 3.08 4.47
N PHE A 62 7.25 3.49 3.30
CA PHE A 62 8.66 3.75 3.04
C PHE A 62 8.82 4.90 2.06
N ASN A 63 10.00 5.50 2.05
CA ASN A 63 10.39 6.49 1.05
C ASN A 63 11.05 5.80 -0.14
N PHE A 64 10.56 6.07 -1.34
CA PHE A 64 11.25 5.68 -2.57
C PHE A 64 12.65 6.29 -2.63
N ARG A 65 13.49 5.74 -3.51
CA ARG A 65 14.83 6.24 -3.79
C ARG A 65 14.87 7.74 -3.99
N GLY A 66 15.88 8.40 -3.41
CA GLY A 66 16.07 9.85 -3.49
C GLY A 66 15.13 10.68 -2.62
N VAL A 67 14.22 10.07 -1.83
CA VAL A 67 13.32 10.77 -0.91
C VAL A 67 13.77 10.55 0.54
N GLY A 68 13.75 11.61 1.35
CA GLY A 68 14.11 11.55 2.77
C GLY A 68 15.53 11.05 2.98
N ARG A 69 15.66 9.92 3.71
CA ARG A 69 16.95 9.25 3.97
C ARG A 69 17.22 8.06 3.04
N SER A 70 16.34 7.80 2.08
CA SER A 70 16.57 6.77 1.06
C SER A 70 17.68 7.19 0.12
N THR A 71 18.60 6.27 -0.20
CA THR A 71 19.68 6.52 -1.16
C THR A 71 19.16 6.53 -2.60
N GLY A 72 20.04 6.77 -3.57
CA GLY A 72 19.69 6.80 -4.98
C GLY A 72 19.05 8.10 -5.41
N ARG A 73 18.32 8.03 -6.53
CA ARG A 73 17.60 9.16 -7.13
C ARG A 73 16.40 8.63 -7.90
N PHE A 74 15.41 9.48 -8.11
CA PHE A 74 14.22 9.17 -8.94
C PHE A 74 14.60 8.56 -10.30
N ASP A 75 13.94 7.47 -10.68
CA ASP A 75 14.25 6.65 -11.85
C ASP A 75 12.98 6.29 -12.65
N GLU A 76 12.09 7.27 -12.78
CA GLU A 76 10.89 7.21 -13.65
C GLU A 76 9.99 5.99 -13.44
N GLY A 77 9.97 5.43 -12.24
CA GLY A 77 9.15 4.27 -11.84
C GLY A 77 9.87 2.92 -12.02
N VAL A 78 10.93 2.84 -12.81
CA VAL A 78 11.69 1.59 -12.99
C VAL A 78 12.38 1.21 -11.68
N GLY A 79 13.17 2.11 -11.15
CA GLY A 79 13.84 1.92 -9.88
C GLY A 79 12.89 1.87 -8.70
N GLU A 80 11.84 2.69 -8.69
CA GLU A 80 10.82 2.69 -7.64
C GLU A 80 10.07 1.35 -7.57
N THR A 81 9.92 0.65 -8.70
CA THR A 81 9.40 -0.73 -8.73
C THR A 81 10.36 -1.71 -8.04
N GLU A 82 11.69 -1.55 -8.21
CA GLU A 82 12.68 -2.34 -7.47
C GLU A 82 12.61 -2.06 -5.96
N ASP A 83 12.43 -0.79 -5.59
CA ASP A 83 12.29 -0.36 -4.20
C ASP A 83 11.08 -1.04 -3.54
N LEU A 84 9.93 -1.03 -4.23
CA LEU A 84 8.73 -1.70 -3.74
C LEU A 84 8.93 -3.21 -3.60
N VAL A 85 9.58 -3.87 -4.55
CA VAL A 85 9.89 -5.30 -4.44
C VAL A 85 10.77 -5.60 -3.23
N ALA A 86 11.76 -4.73 -2.93
CA ALA A 86 12.58 -4.86 -1.73
C ALA A 86 11.74 -4.66 -0.44
N ALA A 87 10.86 -3.64 -0.41
CA ALA A 87 9.95 -3.39 0.71
C ALA A 87 9.00 -4.57 0.95
N CYS A 88 8.47 -5.16 -0.12
CA CYS A 88 7.63 -6.36 -0.06
C CYS A 88 8.37 -7.56 0.53
N ARG A 89 9.61 -7.80 0.13
CA ARG A 89 10.44 -8.90 0.69
C ARG A 89 10.72 -8.67 2.17
N PHE A 90 11.06 -7.43 2.54
CA PHE A 90 11.29 -7.06 3.92
C PHE A 90 10.06 -7.35 4.79
N LEU A 91 8.88 -6.84 4.39
CA LEU A 91 7.64 -7.04 5.15
C LEU A 91 7.25 -8.52 5.23
N LYS A 92 7.42 -9.27 4.14
CA LYS A 92 7.19 -10.72 4.13
C LYS A 92 8.04 -11.42 5.20
N GLY A 93 9.34 -11.12 5.28
CA GLY A 93 10.22 -11.68 6.31
C GLY A 93 9.77 -11.32 7.73
N VAL A 94 9.27 -10.08 7.94
CA VAL A 94 8.71 -9.66 9.24
C VAL A 94 7.49 -10.48 9.63
N VAL A 95 6.49 -10.61 8.73
CA VAL A 95 5.23 -11.31 9.05
C VAL A 95 5.39 -12.82 9.11
N SER A 96 6.35 -13.41 8.38
CA SER A 96 6.65 -14.85 8.46
C SER A 96 7.59 -15.23 9.59
N GLY A 97 8.16 -14.26 10.31
CA GLY A 97 9.10 -14.53 11.40
C GLY A 97 10.42 -15.11 10.91
N GLU A 98 10.83 -14.85 9.66
CA GLU A 98 12.08 -15.35 9.11
C GLU A 98 13.29 -14.73 9.84
N ALA A 99 14.21 -15.56 10.32
CA ALA A 99 15.43 -15.12 10.98
C ALA A 99 16.32 -14.32 10.01
N GLY A 100 16.69 -13.09 10.37
CA GLY A 100 17.57 -12.23 9.58
C GLY A 100 16.98 -10.84 9.28
N VAL A 101 15.69 -10.63 9.45
CA VAL A 101 15.14 -9.29 9.55
C VAL A 101 15.45 -8.77 10.94
N PRO A 102 16.18 -7.64 11.11
CA PRO A 102 16.57 -7.17 12.43
C PRO A 102 15.32 -6.92 13.29
N ALA A 103 14.98 -7.86 14.15
CA ALA A 103 14.13 -7.57 15.29
C ALA A 103 14.98 -6.71 16.22
N CYS A 104 14.82 -5.38 16.15
CA CYS A 104 15.43 -4.52 17.15
C CYS A 104 14.68 -4.73 18.46
N GLY A 105 15.26 -5.60 19.32
CA GLY A 105 15.05 -5.63 20.76
C GLY A 105 13.61 -5.58 21.25
N SER A 106 12.84 -6.65 21.05
CA SER A 106 11.86 -7.09 22.04
C SER A 106 11.47 -8.54 21.72
N MET A 107 11.62 -9.41 22.70
CA MET A 107 11.02 -10.73 22.71
C MET A 107 9.54 -10.57 22.35
N ALA A 108 9.09 -11.16 21.25
CA ALA A 108 7.68 -11.28 20.96
C ALA A 108 7.03 -12.08 22.09
N LEU A 109 6.45 -11.39 23.03
CA LEU A 109 5.45 -12.01 23.90
C LEU A 109 4.29 -12.43 22.97
N PRO A 110 3.73 -13.63 23.13
CA PRO A 110 2.50 -13.97 22.46
C PRO A 110 1.49 -12.91 22.86
N VAL A 111 1.06 -12.09 21.92
CA VAL A 111 -0.04 -11.16 22.12
C VAL A 111 -1.28 -12.05 22.25
N GLU A 112 -1.75 -12.26 23.48
CA GLU A 112 -3.10 -12.75 23.74
C GLU A 112 -4.09 -11.66 23.30
N GLY A 113 -4.26 -11.54 21.99
CA GLY A 113 -5.21 -10.66 21.32
C GLY A 113 -5.74 -11.43 20.14
N VAL A 114 -7.03 -11.43 19.95
CA VAL A 114 -7.75 -12.11 18.89
C VAL A 114 -7.06 -11.81 17.55
N LEU A 115 -6.27 -12.77 17.06
CA LEU A 115 -5.78 -12.75 15.68
C LEU A 115 -7.01 -12.72 14.80
N ASN A 116 -7.15 -11.69 13.97
CA ASN A 116 -8.21 -11.70 12.96
C ASN A 116 -7.90 -12.82 11.95
N PRO A 117 -8.60 -13.97 11.99
CA PRO A 117 -8.27 -15.13 11.14
C PRO A 117 -8.45 -14.82 9.66
N ASN A 118 -9.25 -13.80 9.30
CA ASN A 118 -9.48 -13.41 7.91
C ASN A 118 -8.28 -12.69 7.29
N LEU A 119 -7.34 -12.21 8.10
CA LEU A 119 -6.09 -11.61 7.61
C LEU A 119 -4.96 -12.61 7.47
N ALA A 120 -5.18 -13.87 7.87
CA ALA A 120 -4.19 -14.93 7.77
C ALA A 120 -3.72 -15.10 6.32
N GLY A 121 -2.44 -14.81 6.08
CA GLY A 121 -1.84 -14.89 4.74
C GLY A 121 -2.26 -13.77 3.79
N ARG A 122 -3.01 -12.75 4.23
CA ARG A 122 -3.32 -11.58 3.39
C ARG A 122 -2.11 -10.67 3.24
N SER A 123 -1.86 -10.28 2.01
CA SER A 123 -0.71 -9.46 1.63
C SER A 123 -1.15 -8.38 0.67
N VAL A 124 -1.14 -7.14 1.16
CA VAL A 124 -1.63 -5.97 0.44
C VAL A 124 -0.47 -5.18 -0.14
N ILE A 125 -0.54 -4.86 -1.42
CA ILE A 125 0.26 -3.80 -2.03
C ILE A 125 -0.67 -2.61 -2.23
N ALA A 126 -0.31 -1.48 -1.64
CA ALA A 126 -1.12 -0.29 -1.67
C ALA A 126 -0.33 0.91 -2.18
N GLY A 127 -0.99 1.84 -2.87
CA GLY A 127 -0.33 3.05 -3.34
C GLY A 127 -1.28 4.19 -3.65
N TYR A 128 -0.74 5.40 -3.57
CA TYR A 128 -1.44 6.62 -3.91
C TYR A 128 -0.78 7.31 -5.11
N SER A 129 -1.58 7.68 -6.11
CA SER A 129 -1.14 8.41 -7.31
C SER A 129 0.02 7.67 -8.03
N PHE A 130 1.18 8.27 -8.18
CA PHE A 130 2.38 7.61 -8.71
C PHE A 130 2.67 6.28 -7.98
N GLY A 131 2.52 6.25 -6.65
CA GLY A 131 2.68 5.01 -5.87
C GLY A 131 1.67 3.93 -6.24
N ALA A 132 0.46 4.30 -6.68
CA ALA A 132 -0.53 3.36 -7.19
C ALA A 132 -0.09 2.74 -8.53
N TRP A 133 0.51 3.54 -9.40
CA TRP A 133 1.10 3.02 -10.63
C TRP A 133 2.30 2.10 -10.36
N VAL A 134 3.25 2.51 -9.51
CA VAL A 134 4.38 1.65 -9.12
C VAL A 134 3.89 0.34 -8.49
N ALA A 135 2.86 0.40 -7.65
CA ALA A 135 2.21 -0.78 -7.08
C ALA A 135 1.71 -1.74 -8.16
N SER A 136 1.08 -1.22 -9.22
CA SER A 136 0.62 -2.05 -10.34
C SER A 136 1.78 -2.69 -11.12
N MET A 137 2.86 -1.95 -11.36
CA MET A 137 4.02 -2.46 -12.09
C MET A 137 4.77 -3.59 -11.36
N ALA A 138 4.71 -3.60 -10.04
CA ALA A 138 5.37 -4.62 -9.23
C ALA A 138 4.62 -5.96 -9.20
N LEU A 139 3.35 -6.03 -9.62
CA LEU A 139 2.50 -7.22 -9.49
C LEU A 139 3.10 -8.49 -10.09
N ALA A 140 3.70 -8.39 -11.28
CA ALA A 140 4.34 -9.54 -11.93
C ALA A 140 5.56 -10.09 -11.16
N ARG A 141 6.09 -9.31 -10.20
CA ARG A 141 7.31 -9.62 -9.44
C ARG A 141 7.03 -9.96 -7.98
N VAL A 142 5.80 -9.72 -7.51
CA VAL A 142 5.37 -9.91 -6.12
C VAL A 142 4.24 -10.94 -6.09
N ALA A 143 4.59 -12.21 -6.37
CA ALA A 143 3.63 -13.31 -6.52
C ALA A 143 2.82 -13.66 -5.25
N TRP A 144 3.20 -13.12 -4.08
CA TRP A 144 2.49 -13.36 -2.83
C TRP A 144 1.39 -12.33 -2.53
N ALA A 145 1.26 -11.26 -3.34
CA ALA A 145 0.20 -10.27 -3.15
C ALA A 145 -1.19 -10.89 -3.36
N THR A 146 -2.06 -10.73 -2.39
CA THR A 146 -3.46 -11.19 -2.45
C THR A 146 -4.42 -10.04 -2.75
N ASP A 147 -4.00 -8.81 -2.44
CA ASP A 147 -4.80 -7.61 -2.57
C ASP A 147 -3.98 -6.46 -3.17
N LEU A 148 -4.61 -5.71 -4.05
CA LEU A 148 -4.10 -4.47 -4.62
C LEU A 148 -5.02 -3.33 -4.21
N PHE A 149 -4.48 -2.29 -3.54
CA PHE A 149 -5.25 -1.14 -3.09
C PHE A 149 -4.73 0.14 -3.73
N LEU A 150 -5.51 0.72 -4.64
CA LEU A 150 -5.11 1.85 -5.47
C LEU A 150 -5.94 3.10 -5.17
N VAL A 151 -5.27 4.16 -4.74
CA VAL A 151 -5.87 5.47 -4.49
C VAL A 151 -5.43 6.44 -5.59
N ALA A 152 -6.40 7.02 -6.28
CA ALA A 152 -6.21 8.02 -7.34
C ALA A 152 -5.16 7.59 -8.38
N PHE A 153 -5.36 6.44 -9.02
CA PHE A 153 -4.46 5.95 -10.07
C PHE A 153 -4.41 6.96 -11.25
N PRO A 154 -3.21 7.43 -11.65
CA PRO A 154 -3.09 8.52 -12.62
C PRO A 154 -3.25 8.04 -14.07
N PHE A 155 -4.50 7.83 -14.50
CA PHE A 155 -4.88 7.28 -15.80
C PHE A 155 -4.35 8.07 -17.00
N SER A 156 -4.27 9.39 -16.88
CA SER A 156 -3.78 10.26 -17.94
C SER A 156 -2.31 10.01 -18.32
N SER A 157 -1.53 9.35 -17.42
CA SER A 157 -0.09 9.18 -17.60
C SER A 157 0.32 7.71 -17.74
N TYR A 158 -0.50 6.73 -17.26
CA TYR A 158 -0.06 5.35 -17.12
C TYR A 158 -1.11 4.33 -17.56
N GLN A 159 -0.62 3.17 -18.02
CA GLN A 159 -1.47 2.08 -18.50
C GLN A 159 -1.92 1.15 -17.36
N THR A 160 -3.00 0.41 -17.57
CA THR A 160 -3.67 -0.45 -16.58
C THR A 160 -3.57 -1.94 -16.89
N GLY A 161 -2.62 -2.34 -17.76
CA GLY A 161 -2.50 -3.74 -18.22
C GLY A 161 -2.26 -4.72 -17.07
N GLU A 162 -1.33 -4.40 -16.19
CA GLU A 162 -0.96 -5.23 -15.04
C GLU A 162 -2.10 -5.35 -14.03
N ILE A 163 -2.87 -4.27 -13.83
CA ILE A 163 -4.05 -4.28 -12.94
C ILE A 163 -5.09 -5.27 -13.46
N ARG A 164 -5.33 -5.28 -14.79
CA ARG A 164 -6.29 -6.19 -15.43
C ARG A 164 -5.86 -7.65 -15.40
N ALA A 165 -4.55 -7.91 -15.34
CA ALA A 165 -3.97 -9.25 -15.27
C ALA A 165 -3.91 -9.80 -13.85
N PHE A 166 -4.09 -8.97 -12.84
CA PHE A 166 -4.02 -9.38 -11.44
C PHE A 166 -5.22 -10.26 -11.06
N SER A 167 -4.95 -11.41 -10.44
CA SER A 167 -5.97 -12.39 -10.06
C SER A 167 -6.45 -12.27 -8.61
N GLY A 168 -5.81 -11.40 -7.81
CA GLY A 168 -6.21 -11.10 -6.44
C GLY A 168 -7.37 -10.10 -6.37
N ARG A 169 -7.67 -9.63 -5.17
CA ARG A 169 -8.70 -8.62 -4.93
C ARG A 169 -8.18 -7.23 -5.25
N ILE A 170 -9.02 -6.41 -5.88
CA ILE A 170 -8.67 -5.06 -6.27
C ILE A 170 -9.60 -4.06 -5.60
N HIS A 171 -9.01 -3.11 -4.87
CA HIS A 171 -9.71 -2.03 -4.21
C HIS A 171 -9.31 -0.72 -4.88
N LEU A 172 -10.29 0.02 -5.36
CA LEU A 172 -10.10 1.28 -6.06
C LEU A 172 -10.71 2.43 -5.26
N VAL A 173 -9.97 3.52 -5.13
CA VAL A 173 -10.45 4.77 -4.54
C VAL A 173 -10.15 5.92 -5.49
N GLY A 174 -11.13 6.78 -5.76
CA GLY A 174 -10.94 8.00 -6.56
C GLY A 174 -11.76 9.17 -6.08
N GLY A 175 -11.29 10.37 -6.40
CA GLY A 175 -12.02 11.61 -6.17
C GLY A 175 -12.98 11.90 -7.30
N SER A 176 -14.21 12.39 -6.99
CA SER A 176 -15.17 12.77 -8.05
C SER A 176 -14.80 14.08 -8.76
N PHE A 177 -13.84 14.85 -8.21
CA PHE A 177 -13.32 16.10 -8.78
C PHE A 177 -11.82 15.99 -9.09
N ASP A 178 -11.35 14.77 -9.39
CA ASP A 178 -9.94 14.48 -9.66
C ASP A 178 -9.63 14.63 -11.15
N ASP A 179 -8.87 15.66 -11.52
CA ASP A 179 -8.48 15.94 -12.92
C ASP A 179 -7.28 15.10 -13.38
N ILE A 180 -6.51 14.49 -12.46
CA ILE A 180 -5.34 13.65 -12.75
C ILE A 180 -5.75 12.18 -12.88
N SER A 181 -6.73 11.77 -12.09
CA SER A 181 -7.35 10.45 -12.12
C SER A 181 -8.85 10.57 -12.40
N PRO A 182 -9.27 10.85 -13.66
CA PRO A 182 -10.65 11.12 -14.00
C PRO A 182 -11.59 10.00 -13.56
N LEU A 183 -12.74 10.39 -13.00
CA LEU A 183 -13.72 9.44 -12.48
C LEU A 183 -14.21 8.47 -13.56
N ASP A 184 -14.40 8.94 -14.80
CA ASP A 184 -14.86 8.09 -15.89
C ASP A 184 -13.88 6.97 -16.23
N ASP A 185 -12.57 7.24 -16.16
CA ASP A 185 -11.52 6.24 -16.37
C ASP A 185 -11.49 5.23 -15.22
N LEU A 186 -11.66 5.68 -13.98
CA LEU A 186 -11.78 4.83 -12.80
C LEU A 186 -12.99 3.89 -12.89
N LEU A 187 -14.14 4.42 -13.27
CA LEU A 187 -15.38 3.65 -13.47
C LEU A 187 -15.24 2.66 -14.63
N ALA A 188 -14.57 3.05 -15.71
CA ALA A 188 -14.29 2.18 -16.84
C ALA A 188 -13.35 1.02 -16.41
N LEU A 189 -12.27 1.32 -15.71
CA LEU A 189 -11.39 0.28 -15.16
C LEU A 189 -12.17 -0.67 -14.25
N HIS A 190 -12.90 -0.13 -13.27
CA HIS A 190 -13.70 -0.95 -12.35
C HIS A 190 -14.68 -1.87 -13.09
N ARG A 191 -15.39 -1.36 -14.11
CA ARG A 191 -16.32 -2.17 -14.92
C ARG A 191 -15.61 -3.33 -15.62
N ASP A 192 -14.42 -3.07 -16.16
CA ASP A 192 -13.68 -4.04 -17.01
C ASP A 192 -12.90 -5.08 -16.19
N LEU A 193 -12.60 -4.80 -14.93
CA LEU A 193 -11.92 -5.75 -14.05
C LEU A 193 -12.78 -7.00 -13.82
N LYS A 194 -12.12 -8.15 -13.80
CA LYS A 194 -12.71 -9.45 -13.45
C LYS A 194 -12.35 -9.80 -12.00
N GLY A 195 -13.12 -10.69 -11.40
CA GLY A 195 -12.86 -11.16 -10.03
C GLY A 195 -13.41 -10.20 -8.96
N GLU A 196 -12.90 -10.37 -7.75
CA GLU A 196 -13.33 -9.60 -6.58
C GLU A 196 -12.75 -8.19 -6.64
N LYS A 197 -13.64 -7.20 -6.59
CA LYS A 197 -13.27 -5.79 -6.68
C LYS A 197 -14.19 -4.92 -5.85
N ARG A 198 -13.63 -3.86 -5.29
CA ARG A 198 -14.37 -2.83 -4.56
C ARG A 198 -14.03 -1.44 -5.10
N LEU A 199 -14.97 -0.53 -5.01
CA LEU A 199 -14.81 0.85 -5.45
C LEU A 199 -15.38 1.81 -4.41
N LYS A 200 -14.61 2.83 -4.08
CA LYS A 200 -15.04 4.01 -3.31
C LYS A 200 -14.81 5.26 -4.14
N VAL A 201 -15.86 6.05 -4.32
CA VAL A 201 -15.76 7.40 -4.88
C VAL A 201 -15.98 8.39 -3.76
N ILE A 202 -15.05 9.33 -3.61
CA ILE A 202 -15.05 10.36 -2.55
C ILE A 202 -15.28 11.72 -3.22
N PRO A 203 -16.08 12.64 -2.63
CA PRO A 203 -16.31 13.97 -3.21
C PRO A 203 -15.10 14.89 -2.97
N ALA A 204 -13.95 14.54 -3.55
CA ALA A 204 -12.67 15.18 -3.36
C ALA A 204 -11.91 15.38 -4.68
N SER A 205 -10.91 16.28 -4.66
CA SER A 205 -9.88 16.41 -5.68
C SER A 205 -8.87 15.26 -5.61
N HIS A 206 -7.83 15.31 -6.45
CA HIS A 206 -6.70 14.37 -6.40
C HIS A 206 -6.04 14.28 -5.02
N PHE A 207 -6.06 15.36 -4.25
CA PHE A 207 -5.30 15.51 -3.00
C PHE A 207 -6.09 15.09 -1.75
N PHE A 208 -7.38 14.79 -1.86
CA PHE A 208 -8.25 14.35 -0.77
C PHE A 208 -8.23 15.27 0.47
N GLU A 209 -8.02 16.59 0.30
CA GLU A 209 -8.01 17.55 1.40
C GLU A 209 -9.34 17.49 2.18
N GLY A 210 -9.24 17.25 3.48
CA GLY A 210 -10.39 17.09 4.37
C GLY A 210 -11.14 15.76 4.27
N HIS A 211 -10.77 14.89 3.32
CA HIS A 211 -11.45 13.63 3.04
C HIS A 211 -10.58 12.37 3.23
N ALA A 212 -9.33 12.52 3.63
CA ALA A 212 -8.43 11.37 3.78
C ALA A 212 -8.96 10.31 4.76
N GLY A 213 -9.72 10.70 5.77
CA GLY A 213 -10.36 9.78 6.72
C GLY A 213 -11.30 8.77 6.06
N GLU A 214 -11.99 9.14 4.96
CA GLU A 214 -12.87 8.22 4.23
C GLU A 214 -12.09 7.07 3.56
N ILE A 215 -10.80 7.28 3.25
CA ILE A 215 -9.90 6.23 2.75
C ILE A 215 -9.63 5.21 3.86
N SER A 216 -9.30 5.70 5.08
CA SER A 216 -9.10 4.85 6.26
C SER A 216 -10.34 4.01 6.58
N GLU A 217 -11.53 4.62 6.54
CA GLU A 217 -12.81 3.95 6.76
C GLU A 217 -13.07 2.87 5.70
N PHE A 218 -12.87 3.17 4.42
CA PHE A 218 -13.07 2.20 3.34
C PHE A 218 -12.10 1.02 3.42
N ILE A 219 -10.84 1.25 3.81
CA ILE A 219 -9.89 0.17 4.10
C ILE A 219 -10.46 -0.72 5.21
N LEU A 220 -10.86 -0.12 6.32
CA LEU A 220 -11.39 -0.86 7.46
C LEU A 220 -12.64 -1.69 7.08
N GLU A 221 -13.56 -1.13 6.31
CA GLU A 221 -14.74 -1.83 5.77
C GLU A 221 -14.36 -2.98 4.83
N SER A 222 -13.33 -2.79 4.01
CA SER A 222 -12.87 -3.79 3.03
C SER A 222 -12.25 -5.04 3.67
N PHE A 223 -11.79 -4.93 4.91
CA PHE A 223 -11.11 -6.01 5.64
C PHE A 223 -11.81 -6.41 6.95
N ARG A 224 -12.99 -5.86 7.26
CA ARG A 224 -13.87 -6.40 8.28
C ARG A 224 -14.49 -7.72 7.82
N GLU A 225 -14.80 -8.59 8.78
CA GLU A 225 -15.62 -9.77 8.51
C GLU A 225 -16.99 -9.29 8.00
N GLU A 226 -17.44 -9.84 6.89
CA GLU A 226 -18.86 -9.90 6.64
C GLU A 226 -19.40 -10.86 7.71
N GLU A 227 -20.05 -10.30 8.74
CA GLU A 227 -20.86 -11.08 9.66
C GLU A 227 -21.96 -11.75 8.82
N GLY A 228 -21.70 -13.01 8.44
CA GLY A 228 -22.60 -13.87 7.69
C GLY A 228 -23.48 -14.71 8.62
#